data_acbcd81ba289ae7f1e96472d5e6dfb02
#
_entry.id   acbcd81ba289ae7f1e96472d5e6dfb02
#
_cell.length_a   1.000
_cell.length_b   1.000
_cell.length_c   1.000
_cell.angle_alpha   90.00
_cell.angle_beta   90.00
_cell.angle_gamma   90.00
#
_symmetry.space_group_name_H-M   'P 1'
#
loop_
_entity.id
_entity.type
_entity.pdbx_description
1 polymer ?
#
loop_
_entity_poly.entity_id
_entity_poly.type
_entity_poly.pdbx_seq_one_letter_code
_entity_poly.pdbx_strand_id
1 'polypeptide(L)'
;MLRNLVAVVLLVTGATTALVAQIRYLPDALGTWKPWTFTAYPDNRREVAAQPLEVRALEKQLLALNGIIKSTPGFAAPVGFSVETAGYLQLETYSQSTAASRAAAAKRPLPASLNFGAYGVYETAAGVRGDTGETAQLLFFVNQLELPLFGNSGNDVPEFEHIEADVVLLASPQPDLFGMPRYGDMLVLKKNAAPIWAAVPLGEALALAVRGVEARLTSSRDVVSRLQANYADLTDPAKRAKRVADIKAIAPMAKDPDYLDKMMKAEAAMAASAEKQLRGPITDAEKTVAAVERELAAAQAAAAGLSAADRAAPGCYASQDRVSRFKRAPADGCVPLIRPNWALFNPALPRSAPQLLVISHFTGCVGDGPKPIHAGGCAANKRLLESIDREALLAWLQ
;
A
#
# COMPACT_ATOMS: atom_id res chain seq x y z
N MET A 1 28.38 -39.61 -24.84
CA MET A 1 27.43 -38.46 -24.91
C MET A 1 27.42 -37.56 -23.67
N LEU A 2 27.62 -38.06 -22.46
CA LEU A 2 27.59 -37.24 -21.23
C LEU A 2 28.73 -36.21 -21.11
N ARG A 3 29.91 -36.49 -21.65
CA ARG A 3 31.07 -35.59 -21.56
C ARG A 3 30.92 -34.28 -22.36
N ASN A 4 30.19 -34.29 -23.47
CA ASN A 4 29.98 -33.11 -24.31
C ASN A 4 28.87 -32.21 -23.77
N LEU A 5 27.94 -32.74 -22.96
CA LEU A 5 26.87 -31.92 -22.32
C LEU A 5 27.43 -31.06 -21.19
N VAL A 6 28.40 -31.58 -20.41
CA VAL A 6 29.03 -30.84 -19.31
C VAL A 6 29.87 -29.66 -19.82
N ALA A 7 30.56 -29.83 -20.97
CA ALA A 7 31.35 -28.75 -21.55
C ALA A 7 30.47 -27.59 -22.11
N VAL A 8 29.31 -27.89 -22.64
CA VAL A 8 28.36 -26.85 -23.15
C VAL A 8 27.70 -26.09 -21.99
N VAL A 9 27.35 -26.78 -20.90
CA VAL A 9 26.76 -26.10 -19.72
C VAL A 9 27.78 -25.20 -19.02
N LEU A 10 29.04 -25.60 -18.93
CA LEU A 10 30.11 -24.76 -18.35
C LEU A 10 30.45 -23.55 -19.23
N LEU A 11 30.33 -23.65 -20.55
CA LEU A 11 30.53 -22.52 -21.46
C LEU A 11 29.40 -21.51 -21.42
N VAL A 12 28.15 -21.96 -21.25
CA VAL A 12 26.99 -21.06 -21.15
C VAL A 12 26.95 -20.35 -19.79
N THR A 13 27.27 -21.03 -18.69
CA THR A 13 27.34 -20.40 -17.37
C THR A 13 28.55 -19.46 -17.21
N GLY A 14 29.68 -19.77 -17.86
CA GLY A 14 30.85 -18.87 -17.89
C GLY A 14 30.63 -17.60 -18.70
N ALA A 15 29.88 -17.66 -19.80
CA ALA A 15 29.57 -16.50 -20.63
C ALA A 15 28.57 -15.53 -19.98
N THR A 16 27.60 -16.04 -19.21
CA THR A 16 26.62 -15.19 -18.51
C THR A 16 27.24 -14.49 -17.30
N THR A 17 28.17 -15.09 -16.58
CA THR A 17 28.90 -14.43 -15.49
C THR A 17 29.91 -13.39 -15.99
N ALA A 18 30.51 -13.56 -17.17
CA ALA A 18 31.42 -12.59 -17.75
C ALA A 18 30.71 -11.32 -18.28
N LEU A 19 29.47 -11.42 -18.73
CA LEU A 19 28.71 -10.26 -19.23
C LEU A 19 28.24 -9.30 -18.11
N VAL A 20 28.01 -9.79 -16.91
CA VAL A 20 27.61 -8.96 -15.77
C VAL A 20 28.81 -8.18 -15.18
N ALA A 21 30.05 -8.62 -15.42
CA ALA A 21 31.28 -8.02 -14.88
C ALA A 21 31.81 -6.80 -15.67
N GLN A 22 31.09 -6.28 -16.66
CA GLN A 22 31.63 -5.29 -17.60
C GLN A 22 30.95 -3.91 -17.59
N ILE A 23 30.14 -3.61 -16.59
CA ILE A 23 29.57 -2.27 -16.43
C ILE A 23 30.38 -1.51 -15.39
N ARG A 24 30.98 -0.38 -15.80
CA ARG A 24 31.72 0.51 -14.92
C ARG A 24 30.90 1.77 -14.65
N TYR A 25 30.59 2.03 -13.39
CA TYR A 25 30.00 3.29 -12.95
C TYR A 25 31.01 4.43 -13.10
N LEU A 26 30.56 5.58 -13.59
CA LEU A 26 31.36 6.78 -13.85
C LEU A 26 30.94 7.92 -12.91
N PRO A 27 31.48 8.02 -11.68
CA PRO A 27 31.05 8.99 -10.68
C PRO A 27 31.33 10.44 -11.09
N ASP A 28 32.33 10.67 -11.95
CA ASP A 28 32.75 12.03 -12.36
C ASP A 28 32.21 12.40 -13.76
N ALA A 29 31.41 11.55 -14.39
CA ALA A 29 30.87 11.83 -15.70
C ALA A 29 29.68 12.80 -15.59
N LEU A 30 29.62 13.77 -16.52
CA LEU A 30 28.45 14.62 -16.65
C LEU A 30 27.24 13.79 -17.06
N GLY A 31 26.17 13.92 -16.29
CA GLY A 31 24.86 13.38 -16.61
C GLY A 31 23.99 14.42 -17.33
N THR A 32 22.75 14.04 -17.61
CA THR A 32 21.79 14.87 -18.33
C THR A 32 20.46 14.96 -17.57
N TRP A 33 19.72 16.03 -17.83
CA TRP A 33 18.31 16.12 -17.46
C TRP A 33 17.47 15.61 -18.64
N LYS A 34 16.63 14.61 -18.40
CA LYS A 34 15.63 14.18 -19.37
C LYS A 34 14.49 15.21 -19.48
N PRO A 35 13.80 15.29 -20.61
CA PRO A 35 12.65 16.17 -20.76
C PRO A 35 11.59 15.92 -19.70
N TRP A 36 10.98 17.01 -19.20
CA TRP A 36 9.84 16.93 -18.27
C TRP A 36 8.63 16.28 -18.95
N THR A 37 7.93 15.43 -18.22
CA THR A 37 6.65 14.85 -18.65
C THR A 37 5.60 15.07 -17.57
N PHE A 38 4.34 15.16 -18.01
CA PHE A 38 3.20 15.21 -17.10
C PHE A 38 2.08 14.28 -17.60
N THR A 39 1.50 13.51 -16.71
CA THR A 39 0.44 12.57 -17.04
C THR A 39 -0.77 12.76 -16.12
N ALA A 40 -1.94 12.94 -16.74
CA ALA A 40 -3.21 12.96 -16.04
C ALA A 40 -4.15 11.95 -16.71
N TYR A 41 -4.18 10.74 -16.19
CA TYR A 41 -5.03 9.67 -16.71
C TYR A 41 -6.51 10.06 -16.62
N PRO A 42 -7.34 9.69 -17.62
CA PRO A 42 -8.77 10.03 -17.64
C PRO A 42 -9.52 9.58 -16.37
N ASP A 43 -9.22 8.40 -15.86
CA ASP A 43 -9.87 7.86 -14.66
C ASP A 43 -9.48 8.65 -13.41
N ASN A 44 -8.21 8.99 -13.25
CA ASN A 44 -7.76 9.85 -12.16
C ASN A 44 -8.50 11.20 -12.16
N ARG A 45 -8.70 11.81 -13.34
CA ARG A 45 -9.47 13.06 -13.45
C ARG A 45 -10.93 12.91 -13.04
N ARG A 46 -11.56 11.79 -13.37
CA ARG A 46 -12.96 11.49 -13.00
C ARG A 46 -13.10 11.26 -11.50
N GLU A 47 -12.20 10.47 -10.90
CA GLU A 47 -12.29 10.12 -9.49
C GLU A 47 -12.06 11.32 -8.57
N VAL A 48 -11.13 12.22 -8.91
CA VAL A 48 -10.91 13.46 -8.15
C VAL A 48 -11.77 14.63 -8.66
N ALA A 49 -12.68 14.41 -9.61
CA ALA A 49 -13.54 15.42 -10.24
C ALA A 49 -12.76 16.67 -10.71
N ALA A 50 -11.55 16.46 -11.28
CA ALA A 50 -10.68 17.55 -11.70
C ALA A 50 -11.10 18.16 -13.05
N GLN A 51 -11.19 19.48 -13.10
CA GLN A 51 -11.45 20.21 -14.34
C GLN A 51 -10.16 20.42 -15.15
N PRO A 52 -10.22 20.51 -16.50
CA PRO A 52 -9.01 20.67 -17.33
C PRO A 52 -8.14 21.90 -16.96
N LEU A 53 -8.76 22.99 -16.50
CA LEU A 53 -8.05 24.19 -16.03
C LEU A 53 -7.30 23.94 -14.72
N GLU A 54 -7.90 23.21 -13.81
CA GLU A 54 -7.27 22.81 -12.54
C GLU A 54 -6.07 21.89 -12.77
N VAL A 55 -6.21 20.95 -13.73
CA VAL A 55 -5.13 20.02 -14.10
C VAL A 55 -3.94 20.78 -14.69
N ARG A 56 -4.17 21.74 -15.59
CA ARG A 56 -3.10 22.60 -16.13
C ARG A 56 -2.44 23.47 -15.07
N ALA A 57 -3.23 24.01 -14.13
CA ALA A 57 -2.70 24.79 -13.04
C ALA A 57 -1.84 23.92 -12.11
N LEU A 58 -2.25 22.68 -11.84
CA LEU A 58 -1.47 21.70 -11.06
C LEU A 58 -0.16 21.35 -11.76
N GLU A 59 -0.19 21.06 -13.07
CA GLU A 59 1.01 20.80 -13.86
C GLU A 59 2.01 21.96 -13.73
N LYS A 60 1.55 23.21 -13.81
CA LYS A 60 2.40 24.39 -13.62
C LYS A 60 3.02 24.43 -12.22
N GLN A 61 2.29 24.03 -11.18
CA GLN A 61 2.83 23.94 -9.82
C GLN A 61 3.90 22.85 -9.71
N LEU A 62 3.67 21.68 -10.30
CA LEU A 62 4.69 20.61 -10.31
C LEU A 62 5.92 21.00 -11.11
N LEU A 63 5.75 21.72 -12.22
CA LEU A 63 6.88 22.26 -12.98
C LEU A 63 7.70 23.30 -12.17
N ALA A 64 7.03 24.11 -11.36
CA ALA A 64 7.72 25.02 -10.44
C ALA A 64 8.52 24.27 -9.35
N LEU A 65 7.94 23.19 -8.77
CA LEU A 65 8.65 22.30 -7.85
C LEU A 65 9.87 21.66 -8.53
N ASN A 66 9.72 21.18 -9.76
CA ASN A 66 10.83 20.67 -10.56
C ASN A 66 11.93 21.71 -10.75
N GLY A 67 11.56 22.98 -10.94
CA GLY A 67 12.50 24.11 -11.00
C GLY A 67 13.30 24.27 -9.70
N ILE A 68 12.69 24.16 -8.54
CA ILE A 68 13.37 24.19 -7.22
C ILE A 68 14.37 23.03 -7.12
N ILE A 69 13.97 21.82 -7.47
CA ILE A 69 14.84 20.65 -7.48
C ILE A 69 16.04 20.88 -8.41
N LYS A 70 15.80 21.37 -9.61
CA LYS A 70 16.84 21.61 -10.61
C LYS A 70 17.82 22.70 -10.19
N SER A 71 17.38 23.71 -9.45
CA SER A 71 18.23 24.79 -8.94
C SER A 71 19.05 24.39 -7.71
N THR A 72 18.78 23.22 -7.10
CA THR A 72 19.54 22.73 -5.95
C THR A 72 21.02 22.54 -6.32
N PRO A 73 21.97 22.92 -5.46
CA PRO A 73 23.39 22.77 -5.72
C PRO A 73 23.78 21.34 -6.13
N GLY A 74 24.50 21.22 -7.25
CA GLY A 74 24.92 19.94 -7.82
C GLY A 74 23.87 19.24 -8.70
N PHE A 75 22.68 19.84 -8.88
CA PHE A 75 21.63 19.27 -9.75
C PHE A 75 21.43 20.05 -11.06
N ALA A 76 21.79 21.34 -11.11
CA ALA A 76 21.75 22.09 -12.37
C ALA A 76 22.62 21.44 -13.46
N ALA A 77 23.77 20.89 -13.08
CA ALA A 77 24.68 20.11 -13.92
C ALA A 77 25.05 18.83 -13.15
N PRO A 78 24.26 17.75 -13.27
CA PRO A 78 24.48 16.55 -12.47
C PRO A 78 25.76 15.84 -12.87
N VAL A 79 26.52 15.36 -11.87
CA VAL A 79 27.78 14.63 -12.07
C VAL A 79 27.68 13.25 -11.44
N GLY A 80 27.96 12.22 -12.22
CA GLY A 80 27.86 10.82 -11.85
C GLY A 80 26.45 10.23 -12.04
N PHE A 81 25.46 11.03 -12.36
CA PHE A 81 24.09 10.58 -12.57
C PHE A 81 23.33 11.48 -13.56
N SER A 82 22.39 10.91 -14.26
CA SER A 82 21.37 11.64 -15.04
C SER A 82 20.08 11.74 -14.23
N VAL A 83 19.25 12.72 -14.52
CA VAL A 83 17.99 12.98 -13.83
C VAL A 83 16.81 12.85 -14.77
N GLU A 84 15.77 12.19 -14.32
CA GLU A 84 14.45 12.19 -14.93
C GLU A 84 13.42 12.65 -13.91
N THR A 85 12.52 13.51 -14.34
CA THR A 85 11.38 13.94 -13.52
C THR A 85 10.10 13.83 -14.30
N ALA A 86 9.06 13.34 -13.63
CA ALA A 86 7.73 13.23 -14.20
C ALA A 86 6.67 13.64 -13.18
N GLY A 87 5.70 14.43 -13.62
CA GLY A 87 4.55 14.82 -12.82
C GLY A 87 3.33 13.97 -13.12
N TYR A 88 2.52 13.72 -12.11
CA TYR A 88 1.29 12.94 -12.22
C TYR A 88 0.16 13.60 -11.44
N LEU A 89 -1.04 13.60 -12.02
CA LEU A 89 -2.25 13.69 -11.21
C LEU A 89 -2.48 12.31 -10.59
N GLN A 90 -2.42 12.23 -9.29
CA GLN A 90 -2.54 10.97 -8.55
C GLN A 90 -3.98 10.74 -8.07
N LEU A 91 -4.37 9.47 -7.94
CA LEU A 91 -5.47 9.09 -7.07
C LEU A 91 -4.96 9.01 -5.64
N GLU A 92 -5.80 9.36 -4.68
CA GLU A 92 -5.54 9.06 -3.27
C GLU A 92 -5.51 7.54 -3.12
N THR A 93 -4.32 6.97 -2.93
CA THR A 93 -4.10 5.52 -2.99
C THR A 93 -4.58 4.77 -1.74
N TYR A 94 -4.93 5.50 -0.66
CA TYR A 94 -5.28 4.89 0.62
C TYR A 94 -6.69 5.26 1.11
N SER A 95 -7.40 6.18 0.47
CA SER A 95 -8.81 6.37 0.80
C SER A 95 -9.58 5.17 0.29
N GLN A 96 -9.94 4.32 1.19
CA GLN A 96 -11.00 3.35 0.92
C GLN A 96 -12.23 4.16 0.59
N SER A 97 -12.55 4.21 -0.70
CA SER A 97 -13.44 5.21 -1.27
C SER A 97 -14.90 4.94 -0.93
N THR A 98 -15.30 5.33 0.27
CA THR A 98 -16.73 5.43 0.60
C THR A 98 -17.39 6.50 -0.32
N ALA A 99 -18.69 6.40 -0.54
CA ALA A 99 -19.42 7.44 -1.27
C ALA A 99 -19.26 8.82 -0.60
N ALA A 100 -19.15 8.87 0.72
CA ALA A 100 -18.90 10.09 1.50
C ALA A 100 -17.47 10.62 1.26
N SER A 101 -16.46 9.76 1.20
CA SER A 101 -15.08 10.11 0.92
C SER A 101 -14.93 10.65 -0.51
N ARG A 102 -15.59 10.04 -1.51
CA ARG A 102 -15.62 10.54 -2.89
C ARG A 102 -16.31 11.91 -3.01
N ALA A 103 -17.43 12.12 -2.33
CA ALA A 103 -18.11 13.41 -2.30
C ALA A 103 -17.25 14.50 -1.64
N ALA A 104 -16.48 14.15 -0.61
CA ALA A 104 -15.52 15.05 0.03
C ALA A 104 -14.31 15.32 -0.86
N ALA A 105 -13.82 14.34 -1.63
CA ALA A 105 -12.69 14.48 -2.54
C ALA A 105 -12.89 15.59 -3.59
N ALA A 106 -14.12 15.81 -4.05
CA ALA A 106 -14.45 16.89 -4.98
C ALA A 106 -14.14 18.31 -4.44
N LYS A 107 -14.01 18.46 -3.12
CA LYS A 107 -13.71 19.75 -2.45
C LYS A 107 -12.27 19.83 -1.92
N ARG A 108 -11.52 18.73 -1.96
CA ARG A 108 -10.15 18.67 -1.47
C ARG A 108 -9.17 19.21 -2.51
N PRO A 109 -7.97 19.67 -2.10
CA PRO A 109 -6.92 19.96 -3.04
C PRO A 109 -6.62 18.75 -3.93
N LEU A 110 -6.20 19.02 -5.18
CA LEU A 110 -5.88 17.94 -6.12
C LEU A 110 -4.62 17.19 -5.64
N PRO A 111 -4.69 15.87 -5.51
CA PRO A 111 -3.54 15.05 -5.17
C PRO A 111 -2.63 14.91 -6.40
N ALA A 112 -1.34 15.04 -6.21
CA ALA A 112 -0.35 14.93 -7.28
C ALA A 112 0.93 14.28 -6.79
N SER A 113 1.79 13.85 -7.72
CA SER A 113 3.18 13.54 -7.41
C SER A 113 4.13 14.10 -8.46
N LEU A 114 5.35 14.36 -8.01
CA LEU A 114 6.52 14.51 -8.86
C LEU A 114 7.46 13.35 -8.51
N ASN A 115 7.74 12.52 -9.49
CA ASN A 115 8.73 11.46 -9.37
C ASN A 115 10.08 12.00 -9.82
N PHE A 116 11.07 11.89 -8.95
CA PHE A 116 12.45 12.21 -9.24
C PHE A 116 13.25 10.91 -9.29
N GLY A 117 13.84 10.62 -10.44
CA GLY A 117 14.71 9.47 -10.66
C GLY A 117 16.15 9.91 -10.93
N ALA A 118 17.10 9.35 -10.18
CA ALA A 118 18.51 9.53 -10.41
C ALA A 118 19.12 8.22 -10.94
N TYR A 119 19.67 8.28 -12.15
CA TYR A 119 20.24 7.15 -12.88
C TYR A 119 21.76 7.29 -12.92
N GLY A 120 22.51 6.36 -12.37
CA GLY A 120 23.97 6.38 -12.44
C GLY A 120 24.45 6.36 -13.90
N VAL A 121 25.45 7.19 -14.21
CA VAL A 121 26.12 7.14 -15.53
C VAL A 121 27.12 5.99 -15.53
N TYR A 122 27.09 5.16 -16.55
CA TYR A 122 27.96 4.00 -16.69
C TYR A 122 28.60 3.88 -18.08
N GLU A 123 29.60 3.05 -18.16
CA GLU A 123 30.25 2.67 -19.41
C GLU A 123 30.33 1.15 -19.49
N THR A 124 29.98 0.59 -20.64
CA THR A 124 30.16 -0.83 -20.94
C THR A 124 31.62 -1.11 -21.34
N ALA A 125 32.05 -2.38 -21.36
CA ALA A 125 33.36 -2.78 -21.85
C ALA A 125 33.60 -2.40 -23.33
N ALA A 126 32.54 -2.19 -24.11
CA ALA A 126 32.61 -1.70 -25.47
C ALA A 126 32.74 -0.16 -25.56
N GLY A 127 32.91 0.55 -24.43
CA GLY A 127 33.02 2.01 -24.38
C GLY A 127 31.70 2.75 -24.59
N VAL A 128 30.56 2.05 -24.55
CA VAL A 128 29.25 2.68 -24.69
C VAL A 128 28.84 3.26 -23.34
N ARG A 129 28.63 4.59 -23.30
CA ARG A 129 28.09 5.29 -22.15
C ARG A 129 26.56 5.27 -22.16
N GLY A 130 25.97 5.14 -21.00
CA GLY A 130 24.53 5.18 -20.83
C GLY A 130 24.14 5.41 -19.38
N ASP A 131 22.85 5.48 -19.15
CA ASP A 131 22.26 5.54 -17.80
C ASP A 131 21.91 4.13 -17.34
N THR A 132 21.97 3.87 -16.04
CA THR A 132 21.51 2.60 -15.47
C THR A 132 20.03 2.39 -15.77
N GLY A 133 19.64 1.14 -16.04
CA GLY A 133 18.20 0.81 -16.21
C GLY A 133 17.40 0.85 -14.90
N GLU A 134 18.10 0.78 -13.75
CA GLU A 134 17.50 0.88 -12.42
C GLU A 134 17.84 2.24 -11.80
N THR A 135 16.88 2.85 -11.16
CA THR A 135 16.98 4.18 -10.59
C THR A 135 16.72 4.16 -9.09
N ALA A 136 17.41 5.04 -8.38
CA ALA A 136 16.97 5.47 -7.05
C ALA A 136 15.92 6.57 -7.23
N GLN A 137 14.75 6.41 -6.63
CA GLN A 137 13.64 7.36 -6.76
C GLN A 137 13.39 8.11 -5.46
N LEU A 138 13.04 9.39 -5.60
CA LEU A 138 12.33 10.16 -4.58
C LEU A 138 10.97 10.52 -5.13
N LEU A 139 9.96 10.38 -4.29
CA LEU A 139 8.59 10.73 -4.64
C LEU A 139 8.18 11.95 -3.82
N PHE A 140 7.81 13.00 -4.53
CA PHE A 140 7.28 14.25 -3.95
C PHE A 140 5.77 14.23 -4.14
N PHE A 141 5.04 13.94 -3.09
CA PHE A 141 3.58 13.89 -3.09
C PHE A 141 3.00 15.22 -2.64
N VAL A 142 2.13 15.78 -3.44
CA VAL A 142 1.48 17.07 -3.21
C VAL A 142 0.05 16.84 -2.78
N ASN A 143 -0.36 17.45 -1.67
CA ASN A 143 -1.71 17.37 -1.12
C ASN A 143 -2.20 15.95 -0.78
N GLN A 144 -1.28 15.00 -0.58
CA GLN A 144 -1.59 13.62 -0.21
C GLN A 144 -1.40 13.44 1.31
N LEU A 145 -2.43 13.82 2.06
CA LEU A 145 -2.41 13.82 3.53
C LEU A 145 -2.39 12.41 4.13
N GLU A 146 -2.92 11.44 3.43
CA GLU A 146 -3.07 10.07 3.92
C GLU A 146 -1.75 9.27 3.90
N LEU A 147 -0.86 9.57 2.97
CA LEU A 147 0.39 8.82 2.80
C LEU A 147 1.25 8.71 4.07
N PRO A 148 1.57 9.83 4.78
CA PRO A 148 2.40 9.73 5.98
C PRO A 148 1.71 9.01 7.14
N LEU A 149 0.41 8.81 7.09
CA LEU A 149 -0.37 8.16 8.13
C LEU A 149 -0.58 6.67 7.84
N PHE A 150 -0.93 6.31 6.61
CA PHE A 150 -1.28 4.94 6.19
C PHE A 150 -0.14 4.21 5.46
N GLY A 151 0.87 4.91 4.96
CA GLY A 151 1.99 4.32 4.22
C GLY A 151 2.96 3.49 5.08
N ASN A 152 2.77 3.43 6.39
CA ASN A 152 3.61 2.67 7.30
C ASN A 152 2.92 1.35 7.67
N SER A 153 3.49 0.23 7.26
CA SER A 153 3.05 -1.10 7.70
C SER A 153 3.12 -1.21 9.24
N GLY A 154 2.03 -1.65 9.85
CA GLY A 154 1.93 -1.84 11.30
C GLY A 154 1.14 -0.78 12.07
N ASN A 155 0.62 0.23 11.38
CA ASN A 155 -0.26 1.23 11.98
C ASN A 155 -1.76 0.88 11.87
N ASP A 156 -2.08 -0.26 11.28
CA ASP A 156 -3.47 -0.70 11.12
C ASP A 156 -4.06 -1.17 12.45
N VAL A 157 -5.35 -0.94 12.61
CA VAL A 157 -6.14 -1.46 13.73
C VAL A 157 -6.79 -2.76 13.28
N PRO A 158 -6.44 -3.92 13.85
CA PRO A 158 -6.92 -5.22 13.38
C PRO A 158 -8.44 -5.35 13.34
N GLU A 159 -9.14 -4.67 14.26
CA GLU A 159 -10.59 -4.66 14.32
C GLU A 159 -11.24 -3.93 13.14
N PHE A 160 -10.46 -3.14 12.37
CA PHE A 160 -10.95 -2.38 11.23
C PHE A 160 -10.62 -3.04 9.87
N GLU A 161 -9.93 -4.19 9.87
CA GLU A 161 -9.49 -4.88 8.64
C GLU A 161 -10.64 -5.19 7.65
N HIS A 162 -11.84 -5.42 8.18
CA HIS A 162 -13.00 -5.80 7.36
C HIS A 162 -13.98 -4.66 7.07
N ILE A 163 -13.61 -3.44 7.39
CA ILE A 163 -14.41 -2.25 7.13
C ILE A 163 -13.59 -1.14 6.51
N GLU A 164 -14.26 -0.26 5.79
CA GLU A 164 -13.65 0.98 5.34
C GLU A 164 -13.53 1.95 6.52
N ALA A 165 -12.33 2.15 7.03
CA ALA A 165 -12.05 3.09 8.11
C ALA A 165 -10.85 3.97 7.74
N ASP A 166 -10.97 5.27 8.01
CA ASP A 166 -9.90 6.25 7.87
C ASP A 166 -9.14 6.46 9.19
N VAL A 167 -9.01 5.41 9.98
CA VAL A 167 -8.44 5.44 11.33
C VAL A 167 -7.26 4.48 11.43
N VAL A 168 -6.15 4.99 11.95
CA VAL A 168 -4.92 4.24 12.18
C VAL A 168 -4.31 4.56 13.54
N LEU A 169 -3.30 3.80 13.92
CA LEU A 169 -2.48 4.06 15.09
C LEU A 169 -1.48 5.19 14.79
N LEU A 170 -1.31 6.11 15.74
CA LEU A 170 -0.27 7.14 15.63
C LEU A 170 1.10 6.49 15.75
N ALA A 171 1.90 6.58 14.68
CA ALA A 171 3.29 6.14 14.73
C ALA A 171 4.07 6.92 15.80
N SER A 172 5.02 6.24 16.44
CA SER A 172 5.90 6.90 17.40
C SER A 172 6.62 8.08 16.74
N PRO A 173 6.69 9.24 17.42
CA PRO A 173 7.44 10.38 16.93
C PRO A 173 8.90 9.98 16.61
N GLN A 174 9.36 10.40 15.46
CA GLN A 174 10.74 10.20 15.03
C GLN A 174 11.45 11.54 14.98
N PRO A 175 12.78 11.57 15.19
CA PRO A 175 13.55 12.79 15.02
C PRO A 175 13.40 13.35 13.60
N ASP A 176 13.39 14.68 13.49
CA ASP A 176 13.43 15.35 12.20
C ASP A 176 14.62 14.86 11.38
N LEU A 177 14.41 14.67 10.10
CA LEU A 177 15.45 14.30 9.16
C LEU A 177 15.64 15.38 8.12
N PHE A 178 16.89 15.81 7.88
CA PHE A 178 17.21 16.95 7.02
C PHE A 178 16.45 18.25 7.42
N GLY A 179 16.14 18.37 8.73
CA GLY A 179 15.37 19.48 9.29
C GLY A 179 13.88 19.50 8.91
N MET A 180 13.34 18.40 8.43
CA MET A 180 11.91 18.20 8.11
C MET A 180 11.29 17.19 9.07
N PRO A 181 10.05 17.44 9.57
CA PRO A 181 9.30 16.47 10.36
C PRO A 181 9.18 15.13 9.66
N ARG A 182 9.41 14.04 10.42
CA ARG A 182 9.43 12.69 9.88
C ARG A 182 8.29 11.83 10.43
N TYR A 183 7.61 11.12 9.53
CA TYR A 183 6.57 10.15 9.81
C TYR A 183 6.91 8.85 9.07
N GLY A 184 7.44 7.85 9.80
CA GLY A 184 7.98 6.65 9.16
C GLY A 184 9.07 6.99 8.13
N ASP A 185 8.86 6.57 6.89
CA ASP A 185 9.77 6.83 5.76
C ASP A 185 9.41 8.09 4.98
N MET A 186 8.60 8.98 5.55
CA MET A 186 8.12 10.18 4.87
C MET A 186 8.49 11.45 5.61
N LEU A 187 8.94 12.45 4.87
CA LEU A 187 9.21 13.80 5.34
C LEU A 187 8.02 14.69 4.98
N VAL A 188 7.63 15.58 5.88
CA VAL A 188 6.42 16.39 5.71
C VAL A 188 6.74 17.87 5.80
N LEU A 189 6.32 18.64 4.80
CA LEU A 189 6.42 20.10 4.76
C LEU A 189 5.03 20.71 4.57
N LYS A 190 4.72 21.70 5.40
CA LYS A 190 3.46 22.48 5.36
C LYS A 190 3.67 23.85 6.02
N LYS A 191 2.93 24.86 5.59
CA LYS A 191 2.94 26.18 6.25
C LYS A 191 2.07 26.21 7.51
N ASN A 192 0.94 25.52 7.45
CA ASN A 192 -0.02 25.51 8.56
C ASN A 192 0.59 24.77 9.78
N ALA A 193 0.46 25.33 10.97
CA ALA A 193 0.93 24.75 12.22
C ALA A 193 0.06 23.56 12.69
N ALA A 194 -1.16 23.43 12.20
CA ALA A 194 -2.06 22.33 12.60
C ALA A 194 -1.43 20.95 12.31
N PRO A 195 -1.64 19.94 13.15
CA PRO A 195 -1.15 18.58 12.90
C PRO A 195 -1.79 18.00 11.63
N ILE A 196 -1.07 17.11 10.95
CA ILE A 196 -1.57 16.38 9.77
C ILE A 196 -2.64 15.34 10.13
N TRP A 197 -2.83 15.09 11.42
CA TRP A 197 -3.81 14.14 11.94
C TRP A 197 -4.73 14.79 12.97
N ALA A 198 -5.90 14.20 13.16
CA ALA A 198 -6.84 14.51 14.22
C ALA A 198 -7.06 13.27 15.09
N ALA A 199 -7.26 13.49 16.38
CA ALA A 199 -7.59 12.40 17.30
C ALA A 199 -9.00 11.86 16.99
N VAL A 200 -9.15 10.54 17.08
CA VAL A 200 -10.45 9.88 16.93
C VAL A 200 -11.13 9.77 18.29
N PRO A 201 -12.38 10.22 18.46
CA PRO A 201 -13.13 10.04 19.70
C PRO A 201 -13.28 8.55 20.05
N LEU A 202 -13.18 8.21 21.33
CA LEU A 202 -13.30 6.82 21.80
C LEU A 202 -14.65 6.20 21.43
N GLY A 203 -15.74 6.96 21.51
CA GLY A 203 -17.07 6.49 21.12
C GLY A 203 -17.14 6.10 19.63
N GLU A 204 -16.48 6.86 18.78
CA GLU A 204 -16.38 6.57 17.36
C GLU A 204 -15.49 5.34 17.09
N ALA A 205 -14.35 5.25 17.74
CA ALA A 205 -13.45 4.10 17.63
C ALA A 205 -14.16 2.77 18.01
N LEU A 206 -14.93 2.79 19.08
CA LEU A 206 -15.72 1.63 19.49
C LEU A 206 -16.86 1.31 18.51
N ALA A 207 -17.51 2.33 17.94
CA ALA A 207 -18.52 2.10 16.89
C ALA A 207 -17.91 1.48 15.63
N LEU A 208 -16.68 1.89 15.25
CA LEU A 208 -15.92 1.27 14.18
C LEU A 208 -15.56 -0.19 14.52
N ALA A 209 -15.10 -0.46 15.75
CA ALA A 209 -14.78 -1.80 16.19
C ALA A 209 -16.00 -2.74 16.14
N VAL A 210 -17.15 -2.28 16.60
CA VAL A 210 -18.41 -3.05 16.50
C VAL A 210 -18.69 -3.41 15.03
N ARG A 211 -18.65 -2.44 14.12
CA ARG A 211 -18.87 -2.69 12.68
C ARG A 211 -17.85 -3.67 12.09
N GLY A 212 -16.57 -3.56 12.48
CA GLY A 212 -15.53 -4.47 12.02
C GLY A 212 -15.76 -5.91 12.47
N VAL A 213 -16.15 -6.09 13.74
CA VAL A 213 -16.50 -7.42 14.29
C VAL A 213 -17.76 -7.96 13.63
N GLU A 214 -18.79 -7.13 13.35
CA GLU A 214 -20.00 -7.55 12.60
C GLU A 214 -19.67 -8.00 11.17
N ALA A 215 -18.80 -7.28 10.46
CA ALA A 215 -18.34 -7.66 9.13
C ALA A 215 -17.59 -9.00 9.15
N ARG A 216 -16.69 -9.17 10.13
CA ARG A 216 -15.97 -10.43 10.35
C ARG A 216 -16.91 -11.59 10.70
N LEU A 217 -17.93 -11.35 11.51
CA LEU A 217 -18.95 -12.34 11.85
C LEU A 217 -19.71 -12.80 10.59
N THR A 218 -20.13 -11.85 9.75
CA THR A 218 -20.79 -12.14 8.47
C THR A 218 -19.89 -13.02 7.59
N SER A 219 -18.64 -12.61 7.39
CA SER A 219 -17.67 -13.41 6.61
C SER A 219 -17.45 -14.82 7.19
N SER A 220 -17.35 -14.93 8.51
CA SER A 220 -17.17 -16.24 9.18
C SER A 220 -18.39 -17.15 9.00
N ARG A 221 -19.60 -16.61 9.08
CA ARG A 221 -20.84 -17.36 8.81
C ARG A 221 -20.94 -17.81 7.36
N ASP A 222 -20.51 -17.00 6.41
CA ASP A 222 -20.44 -17.36 4.99
C ASP A 222 -19.45 -18.49 4.74
N VAL A 223 -18.34 -18.55 5.47
CA VAL A 223 -17.39 -19.68 5.41
C VAL A 223 -18.05 -20.95 5.90
N VAL A 224 -18.73 -20.92 7.07
CA VAL A 224 -19.46 -22.09 7.60
C VAL A 224 -20.51 -22.56 6.59
N SER A 225 -21.33 -21.64 6.08
CA SER A 225 -22.38 -21.96 5.11
C SER A 225 -21.84 -22.65 3.85
N ARG A 226 -20.72 -22.13 3.30
CA ARG A 226 -20.07 -22.74 2.13
C ARG A 226 -19.51 -24.14 2.43
N LEU A 227 -18.85 -24.30 3.58
CA LEU A 227 -18.31 -25.60 3.99
C LEU A 227 -19.43 -26.63 4.20
N GLN A 228 -20.54 -26.26 4.87
CA GLN A 228 -21.69 -27.08 5.08
C GLN A 228 -22.40 -27.43 3.77
N ALA A 229 -22.54 -26.47 2.84
CA ALA A 229 -23.11 -26.71 1.52
C ALA A 229 -22.24 -27.69 0.71
N ASN A 230 -20.94 -27.56 0.72
CA ASN A 230 -20.01 -28.47 0.06
C ASN A 230 -20.08 -29.88 0.68
N TYR A 231 -20.12 -29.97 2.02
CA TYR A 231 -20.25 -31.22 2.72
C TYR A 231 -21.58 -31.92 2.35
N ALA A 232 -22.68 -31.18 2.41
CA ALA A 232 -23.99 -31.69 2.04
C ALA A 232 -24.05 -32.14 0.56
N ASP A 233 -23.44 -31.37 -0.36
CA ASP A 233 -23.37 -31.72 -1.78
C ASP A 233 -22.65 -33.05 -2.01
N LEU A 234 -21.58 -33.32 -1.29
CA LEU A 234 -20.78 -34.52 -1.44
C LEU A 234 -21.36 -35.75 -0.70
N THR A 235 -22.08 -35.55 0.42
CA THR A 235 -22.56 -36.65 1.30
C THR A 235 -24.03 -36.91 1.18
N ASP A 236 -24.84 -36.00 0.61
CA ASP A 236 -26.30 -36.18 0.42
C ASP A 236 -26.60 -37.46 -0.42
N PRO A 237 -27.38 -38.41 0.10
CA PRO A 237 -27.67 -39.68 -0.61
C PRO A 237 -28.38 -39.48 -1.94
N ALA A 238 -29.27 -38.47 -2.06
CA ALA A 238 -30.02 -38.22 -3.30
C ALA A 238 -29.10 -37.62 -4.38
N LYS A 239 -28.27 -36.66 -4.01
CA LYS A 239 -27.27 -36.08 -4.93
C LYS A 239 -26.22 -37.10 -5.34
N ARG A 240 -25.80 -37.95 -4.41
CA ARG A 240 -24.89 -39.06 -4.69
C ARG A 240 -25.53 -40.08 -5.65
N ALA A 241 -26.78 -40.47 -5.43
CA ALA A 241 -27.51 -41.35 -6.34
C ALA A 241 -27.63 -40.76 -7.76
N LYS A 242 -27.86 -39.42 -7.85
CA LYS A 242 -27.89 -38.73 -9.13
C LYS A 242 -26.53 -38.77 -9.82
N ARG A 243 -25.43 -38.44 -9.14
CA ARG A 243 -24.07 -38.50 -9.71
C ARG A 243 -23.73 -39.91 -10.20
N VAL A 244 -24.10 -40.92 -9.42
CA VAL A 244 -23.94 -42.33 -9.83
C VAL A 244 -24.76 -42.67 -11.08
N ALA A 245 -26.01 -42.18 -11.19
CA ALA A 245 -26.84 -42.37 -12.38
C ALA A 245 -26.23 -41.66 -13.61
N ASP A 246 -25.73 -40.44 -13.44
CA ASP A 246 -25.06 -39.69 -14.51
C ASP A 246 -23.78 -40.39 -14.98
N ILE A 247 -22.95 -40.91 -14.06
CA ILE A 247 -21.77 -41.73 -14.40
C ILE A 247 -22.15 -42.94 -15.22
N LYS A 248 -23.22 -43.69 -14.80
CA LYS A 248 -23.69 -44.85 -15.52
C LYS A 248 -24.25 -44.52 -16.92
N ALA A 249 -24.90 -43.37 -17.07
CA ALA A 249 -25.42 -42.89 -18.34
C ALA A 249 -24.33 -42.53 -19.36
N ILE A 250 -23.20 -41.98 -18.87
CA ILE A 250 -22.09 -41.59 -19.73
C ILE A 250 -21.14 -42.75 -20.05
N ALA A 251 -21.03 -43.74 -19.17
CA ALA A 251 -20.12 -44.88 -19.32
C ALA A 251 -20.16 -45.60 -20.67
N PRO A 252 -21.32 -45.84 -21.31
CA PRO A 252 -21.38 -46.48 -22.63
C PRO A 252 -20.75 -45.65 -23.76
N MET A 253 -20.62 -44.34 -23.56
CA MET A 253 -20.04 -43.43 -24.55
C MET A 253 -18.51 -43.22 -24.32
N ALA A 254 -17.98 -43.71 -23.22
CA ALA A 254 -16.58 -43.60 -22.89
C ALA A 254 -15.72 -44.57 -23.73
N LYS A 255 -14.56 -44.09 -24.21
CA LYS A 255 -13.59 -44.94 -24.94
C LYS A 255 -12.77 -45.85 -24.03
N ASP A 256 -12.76 -45.61 -22.74
CA ASP A 256 -12.02 -46.37 -21.72
C ASP A 256 -12.93 -47.51 -21.20
N PRO A 257 -12.56 -48.76 -21.38
CA PRO A 257 -13.37 -49.92 -20.91
C PRO A 257 -13.54 -49.95 -19.39
N ASP A 258 -12.59 -49.36 -18.65
CA ASP A 258 -12.59 -49.31 -17.19
C ASP A 258 -13.24 -48.03 -16.64
N TYR A 259 -13.80 -47.16 -17.49
CA TYR A 259 -14.35 -45.85 -17.10
C TYR A 259 -15.36 -45.94 -15.95
N LEU A 260 -16.32 -46.87 -16.06
CA LEU A 260 -17.37 -47.02 -15.05
C LEU A 260 -16.78 -47.38 -13.67
N ASP A 261 -15.86 -48.34 -13.62
CA ASP A 261 -15.23 -48.79 -12.37
C ASP A 261 -14.37 -47.67 -11.74
N LYS A 262 -13.58 -46.98 -12.57
CA LYS A 262 -12.78 -45.84 -12.13
C LYS A 262 -13.65 -44.72 -11.56
N MET A 263 -14.72 -44.34 -12.23
CA MET A 263 -15.60 -43.26 -11.80
C MET A 263 -16.43 -43.64 -10.55
N MET A 264 -16.87 -44.89 -10.43
CA MET A 264 -17.57 -45.36 -9.23
C MET A 264 -16.65 -45.39 -8.01
N LYS A 265 -15.38 -45.78 -8.18
CA LYS A 265 -14.35 -45.68 -7.12
C LYS A 265 -14.06 -44.26 -6.75
N ALA A 266 -13.94 -43.34 -7.72
CA ALA A 266 -13.74 -41.90 -7.48
C ALA A 266 -14.92 -41.30 -6.72
N GLU A 267 -16.17 -41.61 -7.07
CA GLU A 267 -17.37 -41.14 -6.36
C GLU A 267 -17.41 -41.63 -4.90
N ALA A 268 -17.09 -42.89 -4.67
CA ALA A 268 -17.01 -43.44 -3.31
C ALA A 268 -15.88 -42.77 -2.49
N ALA A 269 -14.73 -42.54 -3.12
CA ALA A 269 -13.61 -41.86 -2.50
C ALA A 269 -13.92 -40.40 -2.17
N MET A 270 -14.65 -39.68 -3.03
CA MET A 270 -15.09 -38.29 -2.77
C MET A 270 -15.97 -38.19 -1.52
N ALA A 271 -16.97 -39.09 -1.39
CA ALA A 271 -17.86 -39.09 -0.22
C ALA A 271 -17.09 -39.41 1.09
N ALA A 272 -16.19 -40.38 1.05
CA ALA A 272 -15.34 -40.73 2.20
C ALA A 272 -14.35 -39.61 2.55
N SER A 273 -13.82 -38.92 1.53
CA SER A 273 -12.91 -37.77 1.69
C SER A 273 -13.63 -36.57 2.28
N ALA A 274 -14.87 -36.31 1.86
CA ALA A 274 -15.69 -35.23 2.41
C ALA A 274 -15.89 -35.35 3.92
N GLU A 275 -16.25 -36.57 4.38
CA GLU A 275 -16.40 -36.84 5.80
C GLU A 275 -15.11 -36.58 6.59
N LYS A 276 -13.96 -37.00 6.06
CA LYS A 276 -12.68 -36.86 6.72
C LYS A 276 -12.11 -35.44 6.66
N GLN A 277 -12.28 -34.74 5.52
CA GLN A 277 -11.62 -33.48 5.24
C GLN A 277 -12.46 -32.24 5.56
N LEU A 278 -13.80 -32.34 5.55
CA LEU A 278 -14.66 -31.15 5.76
C LEU A 278 -15.29 -31.12 7.16
N ARG A 279 -15.49 -32.23 7.85
CA ARG A 279 -16.10 -32.20 9.18
C ARG A 279 -15.26 -31.43 10.23
N GLY A 280 -13.94 -31.62 10.24
CA GLY A 280 -13.01 -30.86 11.10
C GLY A 280 -13.06 -29.36 10.82
N PRO A 281 -12.79 -28.90 9.58
CA PRO A 281 -12.92 -27.51 9.19
C PRO A 281 -14.28 -26.88 9.47
N ILE A 282 -15.40 -27.58 9.31
CA ILE A 282 -16.74 -27.07 9.68
C ILE A 282 -16.79 -26.79 11.20
N THR A 283 -16.40 -27.77 12.01
CA THR A 283 -16.40 -27.61 13.48
C THR A 283 -15.49 -26.46 13.93
N ASP A 284 -14.34 -26.27 13.31
CA ASP A 284 -13.42 -25.19 13.65
C ASP A 284 -13.92 -23.82 13.17
N ALA A 285 -14.59 -23.78 12.00
CA ALA A 285 -15.25 -22.56 11.54
C ALA A 285 -16.44 -22.18 12.45
N GLU A 286 -17.24 -23.15 12.93
CA GLU A 286 -18.32 -22.92 13.91
C GLU A 286 -17.79 -22.40 15.26
N LYS A 287 -16.66 -22.93 15.75
CA LYS A 287 -15.99 -22.38 16.93
C LYS A 287 -15.51 -20.93 16.70
N THR A 288 -15.03 -20.64 15.52
CA THR A 288 -14.62 -19.27 15.12
C THR A 288 -15.82 -18.34 15.16
N VAL A 289 -16.96 -18.71 14.57
CA VAL A 289 -18.20 -17.92 14.66
C VAL A 289 -18.58 -17.64 16.10
N ALA A 290 -18.63 -18.67 16.96
CA ALA A 290 -18.96 -18.52 18.38
C ALA A 290 -17.96 -17.61 19.14
N ALA A 291 -16.69 -17.60 18.75
CA ALA A 291 -15.69 -16.70 19.31
C ALA A 291 -15.93 -15.25 18.90
N VAL A 292 -16.22 -15.01 17.62
CA VAL A 292 -16.51 -13.68 17.06
C VAL A 292 -17.82 -13.11 17.64
N GLU A 293 -18.84 -13.95 17.88
CA GLU A 293 -20.11 -13.53 18.52
C GLU A 293 -19.87 -13.03 19.95
N ARG A 294 -19.01 -13.72 20.72
CA ARG A 294 -18.64 -13.25 22.07
C ARG A 294 -17.87 -11.93 22.03
N GLU A 295 -16.99 -11.77 21.06
CA GLU A 295 -16.26 -10.53 20.85
C GLU A 295 -17.20 -9.37 20.48
N LEU A 296 -18.17 -9.63 19.60
CA LEU A 296 -19.19 -8.64 19.24
C LEU A 296 -19.99 -8.18 20.47
N ALA A 297 -20.46 -9.11 21.28
CA ALA A 297 -21.19 -8.80 22.50
C ALA A 297 -20.35 -7.96 23.48
N ALA A 298 -19.08 -8.27 23.62
CA ALA A 298 -18.15 -7.50 24.46
C ALA A 298 -17.92 -6.08 23.91
N ALA A 299 -17.71 -5.93 22.59
CA ALA A 299 -17.55 -4.62 21.95
C ALA A 299 -18.80 -3.74 22.08
N GLN A 300 -19.99 -4.33 21.87
CA GLN A 300 -21.27 -3.64 22.05
C GLN A 300 -21.49 -3.20 23.50
N ALA A 301 -21.18 -4.05 24.48
CA ALA A 301 -21.27 -3.72 25.89
C ALA A 301 -20.31 -2.58 26.28
N ALA A 302 -19.07 -2.62 25.78
CA ALA A 302 -18.10 -1.54 25.98
C ALA A 302 -18.59 -0.20 25.39
N ALA A 303 -19.13 -0.21 24.19
CA ALA A 303 -19.69 0.99 23.53
C ALA A 303 -20.91 1.54 24.29
N ALA A 304 -21.77 0.67 24.79
CA ALA A 304 -22.98 1.07 25.56
C ALA A 304 -22.61 1.65 26.94
N GLY A 305 -21.56 1.14 27.58
CA GLY A 305 -21.13 1.55 28.92
C GLY A 305 -20.42 2.91 28.98
N LEU A 306 -20.10 3.55 27.84
CA LEU A 306 -19.39 4.84 27.83
C LEU A 306 -20.28 6.00 28.32
N SER A 307 -19.72 6.83 29.21
CA SER A 307 -20.28 8.14 29.50
C SER A 307 -20.21 9.09 28.29
N ALA A 308 -21.00 10.15 28.26
CA ALA A 308 -20.93 11.17 27.20
C ALA A 308 -19.53 11.81 27.13
N ALA A 309 -18.88 12.04 28.27
CA ALA A 309 -17.54 12.60 28.35
C ALA A 309 -16.48 11.63 27.78
N ASP A 310 -16.58 10.33 28.06
CA ASP A 310 -15.66 9.35 27.53
C ASP A 310 -15.86 9.11 26.02
N ARG A 311 -17.13 9.17 25.55
CA ARG A 311 -17.41 9.09 24.11
C ARG A 311 -16.71 10.20 23.31
N ALA A 312 -16.67 11.43 23.86
CA ALA A 312 -16.05 12.59 23.22
C ALA A 312 -14.53 12.65 23.42
N ALA A 313 -13.98 11.93 24.40
CA ALA A 313 -12.56 11.95 24.69
C ALA A 313 -11.77 11.26 23.56
N PRO A 314 -10.50 11.67 23.31
CA PRO A 314 -9.62 10.96 22.38
C PRO A 314 -9.49 9.47 22.74
N GLY A 315 -9.60 8.62 21.73
CA GLY A 315 -9.41 7.18 21.86
C GLY A 315 -7.96 6.75 21.62
N CYS A 316 -7.58 5.62 22.21
CA CYS A 316 -6.34 4.95 21.93
C CYS A 316 -6.52 3.43 21.93
N TYR A 317 -5.55 2.70 21.39
CA TYR A 317 -5.57 1.26 21.22
C TYR A 317 -4.44 0.60 22.00
N ALA A 318 -4.78 -0.34 22.87
CA ALA A 318 -3.86 -1.13 23.67
C ALA A 318 -3.79 -2.56 23.10
N SER A 319 -2.86 -2.84 22.22
CA SER A 319 -2.74 -4.13 21.51
C SER A 319 -2.55 -5.33 22.44
N GLN A 320 -1.96 -5.11 23.61
CA GLN A 320 -1.68 -6.16 24.60
C GLN A 320 -2.87 -6.47 25.54
N ASP A 321 -3.89 -5.60 25.57
CA ASP A 321 -5.05 -5.82 26.41
C ASP A 321 -6.08 -6.67 25.67
N ARG A 322 -6.35 -7.87 26.19
CA ARG A 322 -7.32 -8.80 25.58
C ARG A 322 -8.79 -8.47 25.91
N VAL A 323 -9.02 -7.63 26.92
CA VAL A 323 -10.37 -7.38 27.46
C VAL A 323 -10.91 -6.03 26.97
N SER A 324 -10.09 -5.00 26.93
CA SER A 324 -10.50 -3.65 26.54
C SER A 324 -9.38 -2.96 25.75
N ARG A 325 -9.32 -3.24 24.47
CA ARG A 325 -8.29 -2.69 23.57
C ARG A 325 -8.46 -1.21 23.31
N PHE A 326 -9.69 -0.72 23.30
CA PHE A 326 -9.99 0.69 23.09
C PHE A 326 -10.17 1.39 24.43
N LYS A 327 -9.36 2.42 24.68
CA LYS A 327 -9.33 3.17 25.94
C LYS A 327 -9.36 4.67 25.68
N ARG A 328 -9.67 5.44 26.73
CA ARG A 328 -9.49 6.88 26.71
C ARG A 328 -8.01 7.23 26.74
N ALA A 329 -7.56 8.11 25.82
CA ALA A 329 -6.20 8.61 25.83
C ALA A 329 -6.04 9.82 26.78
N PRO A 330 -4.87 10.01 27.41
CA PRO A 330 -3.74 9.07 27.43
C PRO A 330 -3.97 7.91 28.42
N ALA A 331 -3.46 6.72 28.08
CA ALA A 331 -3.43 5.57 28.97
C ALA A 331 -2.13 4.79 28.76
N ASP A 332 -1.60 4.18 29.80
CA ASP A 332 -0.35 3.42 29.72
C ASP A 332 -0.44 2.27 28.72
N GLY A 333 0.59 2.11 27.89
CA GLY A 333 0.67 1.09 26.87
C GLY A 333 -0.37 1.23 25.74
N CYS A 334 -0.94 2.40 25.59
CA CYS A 334 -2.01 2.69 24.64
C CYS A 334 -1.51 3.65 23.55
N VAL A 335 -1.68 3.28 22.28
CA VAL A 335 -1.29 4.09 21.12
C VAL A 335 -2.49 4.93 20.66
N PRO A 336 -2.36 6.27 20.51
CA PRO A 336 -3.46 7.11 20.07
C PRO A 336 -4.04 6.68 18.71
N LEU A 337 -5.35 6.73 18.61
CA LEU A 337 -6.09 6.54 17.37
C LEU A 337 -6.23 7.88 16.65
N ILE A 338 -5.86 7.91 15.39
CA ILE A 338 -5.83 9.13 14.58
C ILE A 338 -6.47 8.90 13.21
N ARG A 339 -6.83 10.00 12.57
CA ARG A 339 -7.25 10.08 11.18
C ARG A 339 -6.64 11.27 10.47
N PRO A 340 -6.68 11.33 9.11
CA PRO A 340 -6.27 12.51 8.36
C PRO A 340 -7.02 13.77 8.82
N ASN A 341 -6.28 14.84 9.08
CA ASN A 341 -6.85 16.13 9.45
C ASN A 341 -7.15 16.97 8.20
N TRP A 342 -8.27 16.72 7.56
CA TRP A 342 -8.67 17.44 6.34
C TRP A 342 -8.86 18.94 6.57
N ALA A 343 -9.06 19.40 7.81
CA ALA A 343 -9.12 20.83 8.15
C ALA A 343 -7.74 21.53 8.04
N LEU A 344 -6.67 20.76 7.80
CA LEU A 344 -5.35 21.30 7.44
C LEU A 344 -5.42 22.14 6.17
N PHE A 345 -6.24 21.73 5.20
CA PHE A 345 -6.33 22.40 3.92
C PHE A 345 -7.26 23.61 3.97
N ASN A 346 -6.78 24.74 3.43
CA ASN A 346 -7.57 25.95 3.28
C ASN A 346 -8.50 25.82 2.05
N PRO A 347 -9.83 25.72 2.25
CA PRO A 347 -10.78 25.55 1.15
C PRO A 347 -10.98 26.81 0.29
N ALA A 348 -10.45 27.97 0.72
CA ALA A 348 -10.52 29.20 -0.06
C ALA A 348 -9.44 29.26 -1.17
N LEU A 349 -8.43 28.38 -1.12
CA LEU A 349 -7.43 28.29 -2.14
C LEU A 349 -7.92 27.44 -3.33
N PRO A 350 -7.41 27.70 -4.54
CA PRO A 350 -7.67 26.83 -5.69
C PRO A 350 -7.28 25.37 -5.38
N ARG A 351 -8.04 24.41 -5.87
CA ARG A 351 -7.74 22.99 -5.63
C ARG A 351 -6.37 22.54 -6.17
N SER A 352 -5.86 23.25 -7.18
CA SER A 352 -4.49 23.05 -7.71
C SER A 352 -3.38 23.67 -6.85
N ALA A 353 -3.73 24.37 -5.77
CA ALA A 353 -2.75 24.98 -4.87
C ALA A 353 -2.02 23.92 -4.04
N PRO A 354 -0.68 23.93 -4.01
CA PRO A 354 0.09 23.04 -3.13
C PRO A 354 0.01 23.55 -1.69
N GLN A 355 -0.57 22.75 -0.80
CA GLN A 355 -0.73 23.09 0.62
C GLN A 355 0.03 22.13 1.55
N LEU A 356 0.39 20.96 1.03
CA LEU A 356 1.15 19.93 1.73
C LEU A 356 2.12 19.29 0.75
N LEU A 357 3.36 19.10 1.18
CA LEU A 357 4.37 18.31 0.47
C LEU A 357 4.81 17.16 1.37
N VAL A 358 4.70 15.95 0.87
CA VAL A 358 5.19 14.73 1.49
C VAL A 358 6.28 14.16 0.59
N ILE A 359 7.46 13.90 1.16
CA ILE A 359 8.59 13.36 0.41
C ILE A 359 8.86 11.94 0.93
N SER A 360 8.65 10.94 0.10
CA SER A 360 9.11 9.59 0.40
C SER A 360 10.60 9.50 0.14
N HIS A 361 11.38 9.30 1.20
CA HIS A 361 12.83 9.13 1.10
C HIS A 361 13.23 7.65 1.00
N PHE A 362 12.23 6.78 1.05
CA PHE A 362 12.46 5.34 0.90
C PHE A 362 12.62 5.00 -0.57
N THR A 363 13.76 4.47 -0.90
CA THR A 363 13.94 3.76 -2.16
C THR A 363 15.20 2.93 -2.04
N GLY A 364 15.20 1.65 -2.16
CA GLY A 364 16.33 0.75 -2.35
C GLY A 364 17.73 1.12 -1.80
N CYS A 365 17.81 2.28 -1.15
CA CYS A 365 19.03 2.87 -0.59
C CYS A 365 19.19 2.62 0.92
N VAL A 366 18.21 1.95 1.54
CA VAL A 366 18.19 1.62 2.97
C VAL A 366 18.22 0.10 3.10
N GLY A 367 19.13 -0.43 3.92
CA GLY A 367 19.34 -1.87 4.11
C GLY A 367 20.81 -2.19 4.04
N ASP A 368 21.18 -3.39 3.61
CA ASP A 368 22.57 -3.92 3.54
C ASP A 368 23.52 -3.17 2.58
N GLY A 369 23.23 -1.92 2.30
CA GLY A 369 23.92 -1.03 1.37
C GLY A 369 23.30 -1.05 -0.03
N PRO A 370 23.40 0.04 -0.78
CA PRO A 370 22.90 0.08 -2.14
C PRO A 370 23.69 -0.92 -3.00
N LYS A 371 22.97 -1.67 -3.84
CA LYS A 371 23.63 -2.45 -4.89
C LYS A 371 24.56 -1.49 -5.66
N PRO A 372 25.76 -1.91 -6.10
CA PRO A 372 26.72 -1.03 -6.79
C PRO A 372 26.09 -0.21 -7.93
N ILE A 373 25.13 -0.77 -8.64
CA ILE A 373 24.41 -0.12 -9.74
C ILE A 373 23.51 1.05 -9.29
N HIS A 374 23.09 1.06 -8.02
CA HIS A 374 22.26 2.13 -7.45
C HIS A 374 23.07 3.17 -6.65
N ALA A 375 24.36 2.93 -6.42
CA ALA A 375 25.17 3.76 -5.52
C ALA A 375 25.12 5.25 -5.90
N GLY A 376 25.23 5.56 -7.19
CA GLY A 376 25.16 6.93 -7.69
C GLY A 376 23.81 7.58 -7.48
N GLY A 377 22.72 6.87 -7.76
CA GLY A 377 21.36 7.34 -7.55
C GLY A 377 21.03 7.56 -6.08
N CYS A 378 21.45 6.64 -5.19
CA CYS A 378 21.27 6.77 -3.74
C CYS A 378 22.05 7.97 -3.18
N ALA A 379 23.29 8.18 -3.62
CA ALA A 379 24.08 9.34 -3.23
C ALA A 379 23.45 10.66 -3.73
N ALA A 380 22.87 10.65 -4.93
CA ALA A 380 22.16 11.80 -5.47
C ALA A 380 20.91 12.12 -4.65
N ASN A 381 20.08 11.13 -4.31
CA ASN A 381 18.87 11.31 -3.48
C ASN A 381 19.21 11.91 -2.10
N LYS A 382 20.23 11.37 -1.44
CA LYS A 382 20.69 11.89 -0.16
C LYS A 382 21.17 13.34 -0.31
N ARG A 383 22.01 13.64 -1.29
CA ARG A 383 22.50 14.99 -1.57
C ARG A 383 21.36 15.97 -1.85
N LEU A 384 20.32 15.52 -2.60
CA LEU A 384 19.16 16.35 -2.87
C LEU A 384 18.46 16.73 -1.57
N LEU A 385 18.14 15.76 -0.71
CA LEU A 385 17.45 16.03 0.55
C LEU A 385 18.26 16.87 1.54
N GLU A 386 19.60 16.76 1.53
CA GLU A 386 20.52 17.56 2.36
C GLU A 386 20.66 19.00 1.89
N SER A 387 20.51 19.27 0.59
CA SER A 387 20.83 20.56 -0.02
C SER A 387 19.67 21.28 -0.68
N ILE A 388 18.49 20.65 -0.78
CA ILE A 388 17.30 21.29 -1.35
C ILE A 388 16.90 22.52 -0.50
N ASP A 389 16.58 23.61 -1.19
CA ASP A 389 16.17 24.84 -0.55
C ASP A 389 14.78 24.68 0.10
N ARG A 390 14.78 24.47 1.41
CA ARG A 390 13.57 24.36 2.22
C ARG A 390 12.72 25.62 2.24
N GLU A 391 13.35 26.77 2.25
CA GLU A 391 12.63 28.05 2.24
C GLU A 391 11.90 28.24 0.91
N ALA A 392 12.56 27.88 -0.19
CA ALA A 392 11.91 27.87 -1.50
C ALA A 392 10.75 26.86 -1.57
N LEU A 393 10.90 25.65 -0.98
CA LEU A 393 9.79 24.68 -0.88
C LEU A 393 8.64 25.23 -0.03
N LEU A 394 8.92 25.84 1.11
CA LEU A 394 7.91 26.46 1.95
C LEU A 394 7.28 27.69 1.26
N ALA A 395 8.03 28.49 0.51
CA ALA A 395 7.50 29.60 -0.27
C ALA A 395 6.58 29.11 -1.40
N TRP A 396 6.89 27.99 -2.02
CA TRP A 396 6.08 27.35 -3.06
C TRP A 396 4.74 26.83 -2.54
N LEU A 397 4.67 26.33 -1.31
CA LEU A 397 3.42 25.98 -0.65
C LEU A 397 2.54 27.23 -0.44
N GLN A 398 1.20 27.08 -0.49
CA GLN A 398 0.23 28.17 -0.34
C GLN A 398 -0.58 28.07 0.96
#